data_2dd895f8a8552d2e93f6043ce04fdfab
#
_entry.id   2dd895f8a8552d2e93f6043ce04fdfab
#
_cell.length_a   1.000
_cell.length_b   1.000
_cell.length_c   1.000
_cell.angle_alpha   90.00
_cell.angle_beta   90.00
_cell.angle_gamma   90.00
#
_symmetry.space_group_name_H-M   'P 1'
#
loop_
_entity.id
_entity.type
_entity.pdbx_description
1 polymer ?
#
loop_
_entity_poly.entity_id
_entity_poly.type
_entity_poly.pdbx_seq_one_letter_code
_entity_poly.pdbx_strand_id
1 'polypeptide(L)'
;MSKAASPSLGGNALQLYTTYTDYGGELYYSLFGDDTTARNFMYDGWVYLTDSSGSIAVIEMDINQVLPNGQTVIFGMQCDSWSGTWDYTENAGTPTAFVDHWVNSSAPCNVRNWALNTWHHVQISYSRDDYGNVTYQSVWLDGNEQQINATVPSAFALGWTPALITNFQVDSFDPGWSSSTVYLDNLTVSRW
;
A
#
# COMPACT_ATOMS: atom_id res chain seq x y z
N MET A 1 3.99 -8.90 -13.94
CA MET A 1 4.12 -9.66 -12.70
C MET A 1 4.49 -11.11 -13.02
N SER A 2 5.51 -11.67 -12.36
CA SER A 2 5.97 -13.05 -12.55
C SER A 2 6.55 -13.63 -11.25
N LYS A 3 6.70 -14.97 -11.18
CA LYS A 3 7.43 -15.59 -10.07
C LYS A 3 8.92 -15.62 -10.38
N ALA A 4 9.76 -15.33 -9.38
CA ALA A 4 11.21 -15.38 -9.45
C ALA A 4 11.77 -16.19 -8.29
N ALA A 5 12.72 -17.07 -8.59
CA ALA A 5 13.40 -17.87 -7.56
C ALA A 5 14.46 -17.06 -6.79
N SER A 6 14.92 -15.94 -7.35
CA SER A 6 15.90 -15.05 -6.73
C SER A 6 15.70 -13.61 -7.25
N PRO A 7 15.81 -12.59 -6.35
CA PRO A 7 15.95 -12.71 -4.90
C PRO A 7 14.67 -13.27 -4.26
N SER A 8 14.77 -14.06 -3.22
CA SER A 8 13.64 -14.61 -2.48
C SER A 8 14.05 -14.98 -1.05
N LEU A 9 13.14 -14.81 -0.10
CA LEU A 9 13.30 -15.25 1.29
C LEU A 9 12.80 -16.69 1.50
N GLY A 10 11.77 -17.09 0.74
CA GLY A 10 11.08 -18.36 0.90
C GLY A 10 11.18 -19.32 -0.30
N GLY A 11 12.05 -19.05 -1.28
CA GLY A 11 12.25 -19.87 -2.49
C GLY A 11 11.56 -19.33 -3.75
N ASN A 12 10.55 -18.48 -3.62
CA ASN A 12 9.95 -17.73 -4.73
C ASN A 12 9.40 -16.40 -4.24
N ALA A 13 9.80 -15.34 -4.89
CA ALA A 13 9.23 -14.01 -4.72
C ALA A 13 8.35 -13.63 -5.92
N LEU A 14 7.52 -12.64 -5.75
CA LEU A 14 6.76 -12.01 -6.82
C LEU A 14 7.59 -10.88 -7.42
N GLN A 15 7.97 -11.00 -8.68
CA GLN A 15 8.66 -9.96 -9.44
C GLN A 15 7.65 -9.03 -10.09
N LEU A 16 7.78 -7.74 -9.80
CA LEU A 16 6.98 -6.65 -10.35
C LEU A 16 7.91 -5.81 -11.23
N TYR A 17 7.73 -5.91 -12.55
CA TYR A 17 8.44 -5.09 -13.53
C TYR A 17 7.48 -4.03 -14.03
N THR A 18 7.82 -2.77 -13.82
CA THR A 18 6.98 -1.62 -14.14
C THR A 18 7.71 -0.71 -15.13
N THR A 19 6.99 -0.21 -16.11
CA THR A 19 7.45 0.83 -17.03
C THR A 19 6.60 2.07 -16.86
N TYR A 20 7.21 3.23 -16.86
CA TYR A 20 6.53 4.50 -16.59
C TYR A 20 6.76 5.51 -17.71
N THR A 21 5.79 6.42 -17.84
CA THR A 21 5.92 7.69 -18.54
C THR A 21 5.23 8.77 -17.70
N ASP A 22 5.76 9.99 -17.75
CA ASP A 22 5.10 11.17 -17.16
C ASP A 22 4.65 11.00 -15.70
N TYR A 23 5.57 10.57 -14.83
CA TYR A 23 5.31 10.30 -13.41
C TYR A 23 4.28 9.18 -13.16
N GLY A 24 4.05 8.32 -14.15
CA GLY A 24 3.07 7.24 -14.06
C GLY A 24 3.49 6.13 -13.10
N GLY A 25 2.54 5.26 -12.82
CA GLY A 25 2.70 4.10 -11.93
C GLY A 25 2.00 2.85 -12.44
N GLU A 26 2.17 1.77 -11.71
CA GLU A 26 1.52 0.49 -11.96
C GLU A 26 1.02 -0.09 -10.64
N LEU A 27 -0.26 -0.47 -10.63
CA LEU A 27 -0.92 -1.09 -9.50
C LEU A 27 -1.06 -2.61 -9.72
N TYR A 28 -0.61 -3.38 -8.75
CA TYR A 28 -0.76 -4.83 -8.69
C TYR A 28 -1.70 -5.19 -7.56
N TYR A 29 -2.67 -6.08 -7.81
CA TYR A 29 -3.63 -6.47 -6.79
C TYR A 29 -3.80 -7.98 -6.67
N SER A 30 -4.28 -8.40 -5.50
CA SER A 30 -4.66 -9.78 -5.22
C SER A 30 -5.95 -9.82 -4.40
N LEU A 31 -6.82 -10.78 -4.73
CA LEU A 31 -8.07 -11.02 -4.02
C LEU A 31 -7.87 -12.12 -2.98
N PHE A 32 -8.32 -11.87 -1.75
CA PHE A 32 -8.27 -12.84 -0.64
C PHE A 32 -9.63 -13.48 -0.31
N GLY A 33 -10.60 -13.41 -1.21
CA GLY A 33 -11.98 -13.79 -0.95
C GLY A 33 -12.80 -12.61 -0.43
N ASP A 34 -13.79 -12.89 0.40
CA ASP A 34 -14.64 -11.91 1.06
C ASP A 34 -14.55 -12.03 2.58
N ASP A 35 -14.23 -10.95 3.25
CA ASP A 35 -14.33 -10.83 4.70
C ASP A 35 -14.91 -9.47 5.02
N THR A 36 -16.19 -9.45 5.36
CA THR A 36 -16.95 -8.22 5.63
C THR A 36 -17.06 -7.90 7.11
N THR A 37 -16.62 -8.80 7.98
CA THR A 37 -16.77 -8.69 9.43
C THR A 37 -15.52 -8.21 10.14
N ALA A 38 -14.34 -8.48 9.58
CA ALA A 38 -13.08 -8.02 10.15
C ALA A 38 -13.04 -6.49 10.27
N ARG A 39 -12.45 -6.02 11.35
CA ARG A 39 -12.32 -4.58 11.65
C ARG A 39 -10.88 -4.17 11.93
N ASN A 40 -10.01 -5.10 12.17
CA ASN A 40 -8.60 -4.87 12.41
C ASN A 40 -7.80 -5.62 11.36
N PHE A 41 -6.73 -5.01 10.89
CA PHE A 41 -5.91 -5.54 9.82
C PHE A 41 -4.44 -5.27 10.11
N MET A 42 -3.59 -6.22 9.71
CA MET A 42 -2.16 -6.07 9.65
C MET A 42 -1.70 -6.47 8.25
N TYR A 43 -1.17 -5.52 7.49
CA TYR A 43 -0.37 -5.79 6.30
C TYR A 43 1.04 -6.13 6.77
N ASP A 44 1.61 -7.21 6.25
CA ASP A 44 2.96 -7.65 6.57
C ASP A 44 3.60 -8.20 5.30
N GLY A 45 4.66 -7.57 4.83
CA GLY A 45 5.30 -7.95 3.58
C GLY A 45 6.76 -7.53 3.52
N TRP A 46 7.51 -8.22 2.67
CA TRP A 46 8.90 -7.92 2.40
C TRP A 46 9.06 -7.39 0.99
N VAL A 47 9.72 -6.24 0.88
CA VAL A 47 9.96 -5.51 -0.36
C VAL A 47 11.45 -5.46 -0.66
N TYR A 48 11.84 -5.78 -1.90
CA TYR A 48 13.22 -5.70 -2.35
C TYR A 48 13.31 -4.77 -3.56
N LEU A 49 14.12 -3.75 -3.44
CA LEU A 49 14.39 -2.78 -4.49
C LEU A 49 15.69 -3.15 -5.21
N THR A 50 15.64 -3.23 -6.54
CA THR A 50 16.85 -3.46 -7.35
C THR A 50 17.56 -2.15 -7.68
N ASP A 51 18.72 -2.21 -8.30
CA ASP A 51 19.44 -1.04 -8.82
C ASP A 51 18.60 -0.21 -9.81
N SER A 52 17.65 -0.84 -10.52
CA SER A 52 16.73 -0.16 -11.42
C SER A 52 15.60 0.60 -10.71
N SER A 53 15.49 0.47 -9.39
CA SER A 53 14.41 1.10 -8.60
C SER A 53 14.68 2.56 -8.22
N GLY A 54 15.77 3.16 -8.70
CA GLY A 54 16.13 4.56 -8.39
C GLY A 54 15.14 5.61 -8.90
N SER A 55 14.26 5.24 -9.85
CA SER A 55 13.18 6.10 -10.36
C SER A 55 11.91 6.05 -9.52
N ILE A 56 11.82 5.19 -8.51
CA ILE A 56 10.62 5.07 -7.69
C ILE A 56 10.47 6.30 -6.79
N ALA A 57 9.31 6.93 -6.86
CA ALA A 57 8.88 8.01 -5.97
C ALA A 57 8.07 7.48 -4.80
N VAL A 58 7.17 6.55 -5.07
CA VAL A 58 6.17 6.05 -4.11
C VAL A 58 6.10 4.54 -4.15
N ILE A 59 5.96 3.94 -2.98
CA ILE A 59 5.47 2.58 -2.81
C ILE A 59 4.21 2.66 -1.95
N GLU A 60 3.09 2.23 -2.55
CA GLU A 60 1.78 2.19 -1.90
C GLU A 60 1.41 0.75 -1.55
N MET A 61 0.83 0.55 -0.38
CA MET A 61 0.43 -0.74 0.16
C MET A 61 -0.95 -0.63 0.80
N ASP A 62 -1.95 -1.19 0.12
CA ASP A 62 -3.34 -1.05 0.52
C ASP A 62 -3.98 -2.37 0.90
N ILE A 63 -4.99 -2.24 1.76
CA ILE A 63 -6.06 -3.22 1.93
C ILE A 63 -7.36 -2.52 1.55
N ASN A 64 -8.19 -3.19 0.75
CA ASN A 64 -9.52 -2.71 0.40
C ASN A 64 -10.55 -3.74 0.85
N GLN A 65 -11.48 -3.34 1.71
CA GLN A 65 -12.57 -4.18 2.18
C GLN A 65 -13.89 -3.70 1.56
N VAL A 66 -14.47 -4.53 0.70
CA VAL A 66 -15.76 -4.24 0.10
C VAL A 66 -16.87 -4.83 0.95
N LEU A 67 -17.76 -3.98 1.46
CA LEU A 67 -18.82 -4.34 2.37
C LEU A 67 -20.14 -4.65 1.64
N PRO A 68 -21.05 -5.44 2.26
CA PRO A 68 -22.35 -5.79 1.65
C PRO A 68 -23.25 -4.59 1.37
N ASN A 69 -23.04 -3.47 2.05
CA ASN A 69 -23.79 -2.22 1.82
C ASN A 69 -23.33 -1.44 0.56
N GLY A 70 -22.38 -1.99 -0.21
CA GLY A 70 -21.83 -1.39 -1.42
C GLY A 70 -20.74 -0.36 -1.18
N GLN A 71 -20.28 -0.20 0.05
CA GLN A 71 -19.12 0.63 0.36
C GLN A 71 -17.84 -0.17 0.27
N THR A 72 -16.80 0.46 -0.25
CA THR A 72 -15.41 0.00 -0.18
C THR A 72 -14.70 0.85 0.87
N VAL A 73 -14.16 0.21 1.90
CA VAL A 73 -13.28 0.87 2.88
C VAL A 73 -11.85 0.66 2.40
N ILE A 74 -11.14 1.77 2.17
CA ILE A 74 -9.77 1.77 1.69
C ILE A 74 -8.83 2.07 2.86
N PHE A 75 -7.87 1.18 3.07
CA PHE A 75 -6.80 1.32 4.05
C PHE A 75 -5.50 1.56 3.27
N GLY A 76 -5.35 2.75 2.70
CA GLY A 76 -4.22 3.09 1.85
C GLY A 76 -3.08 3.73 2.65
N MET A 77 -1.87 3.21 2.48
CA MET A 77 -0.65 3.75 3.07
C MET A 77 0.47 3.73 2.04
N GLN A 78 1.19 4.84 1.92
CA GLN A 78 2.33 4.93 1.01
C GLN A 78 3.56 5.53 1.69
N CYS A 79 4.74 5.04 1.29
CA CYS A 79 6.01 5.73 1.54
C CYS A 79 6.27 6.66 0.37
N ASP A 80 6.17 7.97 0.61
CA ASP A 80 6.24 8.98 -0.43
C ASP A 80 7.54 9.78 -0.35
N SER A 81 8.30 9.81 -1.46
CA SER A 81 9.54 10.57 -1.56
C SER A 81 9.33 12.05 -1.84
N TRP A 82 8.15 12.48 -2.31
CA TRP A 82 7.85 13.90 -2.53
C TRP A 82 7.51 14.60 -1.23
N SER A 83 6.66 13.98 -0.40
CA SER A 83 6.34 14.50 0.94
C SER A 83 7.47 14.23 1.95
N GLY A 84 8.18 13.14 1.78
CA GLY A 84 9.18 12.63 2.73
C GLY A 84 8.54 11.96 3.95
N THR A 85 7.28 11.52 3.85
CA THR A 85 6.49 10.95 4.94
C THR A 85 5.79 9.66 4.55
N TRP A 86 5.30 8.94 5.53
CA TRP A 86 4.24 7.97 5.34
C TRP A 86 2.93 8.73 5.18
N ASP A 87 2.27 8.55 4.04
CA ASP A 87 0.99 9.21 3.78
C ASP A 87 -0.12 8.17 3.81
N TYR A 88 -1.33 8.60 4.17
CA TYR A 88 -2.50 7.74 4.25
C TYR A 88 -3.67 8.33 3.46
N THR A 89 -4.58 7.48 2.97
CA THR A 89 -5.76 7.94 2.24
C THR A 89 -6.87 8.39 3.16
N GLU A 90 -7.63 9.39 2.71
CA GLU A 90 -8.94 9.74 3.26
C GLU A 90 -9.95 9.99 2.14
N ASN A 91 -11.22 9.86 2.45
CA ASN A 91 -12.30 10.38 1.63
C ASN A 91 -12.68 11.77 2.16
N ALA A 92 -12.18 12.82 1.53
CA ALA A 92 -12.49 14.21 1.87
C ALA A 92 -13.92 14.65 1.45
N GLY A 93 -14.67 13.74 0.82
CA GLY A 93 -16.06 13.96 0.38
C GLY A 93 -17.08 13.12 1.17
N THR A 94 -18.00 12.52 0.44
CA THR A 94 -18.96 11.54 0.98
C THR A 94 -18.82 10.22 0.22
N PRO A 95 -19.32 9.10 0.72
CA PRO A 95 -19.18 7.83 0.00
C PRO A 95 -19.68 7.85 -1.45
N THR A 96 -20.74 8.60 -1.77
CA THR A 96 -21.33 8.69 -3.12
C THR A 96 -20.82 9.87 -3.94
N ALA A 97 -20.16 10.83 -3.32
CA ALA A 97 -19.48 11.97 -3.94
C ALA A 97 -18.07 12.06 -3.33
N PHE A 98 -17.32 10.98 -3.51
CA PHE A 98 -16.02 10.83 -2.87
C PHE A 98 -14.97 11.75 -3.49
N VAL A 99 -14.04 12.19 -2.65
CA VAL A 99 -12.83 12.90 -3.03
C VAL A 99 -11.68 12.14 -2.38
N ASP A 100 -10.97 11.37 -3.18
CA ASP A 100 -9.78 10.65 -2.74
C ASP A 100 -8.65 11.64 -2.49
N HIS A 101 -8.04 11.54 -1.33
CA HIS A 101 -7.02 12.47 -0.90
C HIS A 101 -5.94 11.77 -0.07
N TRP A 102 -4.67 12.05 -0.38
CA TRP A 102 -3.53 11.62 0.40
C TRP A 102 -3.18 12.67 1.46
N VAL A 103 -3.05 12.22 2.69
CA VAL A 103 -2.72 13.07 3.84
C VAL A 103 -1.32 12.72 4.34
N ASN A 104 -0.45 13.71 4.40
CA ASN A 104 0.91 13.53 4.92
C ASN A 104 0.87 13.34 6.44
N SER A 105 1.44 12.25 6.93
CA SER A 105 1.62 12.06 8.36
C SER A 105 2.87 12.77 8.88
N SER A 106 3.10 12.72 10.19
CA SER A 106 4.37 13.17 10.77
C SER A 106 5.47 12.11 10.75
N ALA A 107 5.16 10.87 10.37
CA ALA A 107 6.09 9.76 10.33
C ALA A 107 6.97 9.84 9.07
N PRO A 108 8.30 9.98 9.18
CA PRO A 108 9.16 10.16 8.03
C PRO A 108 9.26 8.88 7.19
N CYS A 109 9.13 9.02 5.87
CA CYS A 109 9.44 7.98 4.90
C CYS A 109 9.88 8.57 3.57
N ASN A 110 10.94 8.02 3.00
CA ASN A 110 11.38 8.34 1.65
C ASN A 110 11.94 7.05 1.04
N VAL A 111 11.19 6.46 0.09
CA VAL A 111 11.57 5.19 -0.53
C VAL A 111 12.93 5.25 -1.24
N ARG A 112 13.35 6.43 -1.71
CA ARG A 112 14.65 6.63 -2.37
C ARG A 112 15.84 6.52 -1.41
N ASN A 113 15.59 6.54 -0.10
CA ASN A 113 16.59 6.30 0.94
C ASN A 113 16.66 4.83 1.39
N TRP A 114 15.77 3.98 0.87
CA TRP A 114 15.83 2.55 1.17
C TRP A 114 17.06 1.92 0.48
N ALA A 115 17.71 1.01 1.19
CA ALA A 115 18.89 0.33 0.65
C ALA A 115 18.51 -0.54 -0.56
N LEU A 116 19.18 -0.32 -1.69
CA LEU A 116 18.99 -1.17 -2.87
C LEU A 116 19.58 -2.57 -2.64
N ASN A 117 19.07 -3.56 -3.34
CA ASN A 117 19.50 -4.95 -3.27
C ASN A 117 19.42 -5.54 -1.86
N THR A 118 18.45 -5.08 -1.08
CA THR A 118 18.20 -5.49 0.30
C THR A 118 16.70 -5.69 0.50
N TRP A 119 16.32 -6.67 1.29
CA TRP A 119 14.95 -6.87 1.74
C TRP A 119 14.59 -5.89 2.84
N HIS A 120 13.50 -5.17 2.67
CA HIS A 120 12.88 -4.30 3.65
C HIS A 120 11.59 -4.93 4.17
N HIS A 121 11.45 -5.00 5.47
CA HIS A 121 10.24 -5.50 6.12
C HIS A 121 9.29 -4.35 6.41
N VAL A 122 8.12 -4.38 5.81
CA VAL A 122 7.07 -3.38 6.03
C VAL A 122 5.87 -4.03 6.71
N GLN A 123 5.43 -3.44 7.81
CA GLN A 123 4.21 -3.83 8.50
C GLN A 123 3.35 -2.60 8.73
N ILE A 124 2.02 -2.71 8.55
CA ILE A 124 1.10 -1.59 8.72
C ILE A 124 -0.13 -2.08 9.46
N SER A 125 -0.48 -1.38 10.55
CA SER A 125 -1.64 -1.71 11.38
C SER A 125 -2.79 -0.74 11.12
N TYR A 126 -3.95 -1.30 10.79
CA TYR A 126 -5.18 -0.56 10.50
C TYR A 126 -6.34 -1.09 11.33
N SER A 127 -7.32 -0.22 11.56
CA SER A 127 -8.65 -0.64 12.01
C SER A 127 -9.72 0.22 11.36
N ARG A 128 -10.97 -0.26 11.39
CA ARG A 128 -12.13 0.53 10.97
C ARG A 128 -13.26 0.45 11.98
N ASP A 129 -14.10 1.46 11.97
CA ASP A 129 -15.40 1.44 12.63
C ASP A 129 -16.54 0.96 11.68
N ASP A 130 -17.77 0.98 12.16
CA ASP A 130 -18.97 0.60 11.38
C ASP A 130 -19.40 1.65 10.36
N TYR A 131 -18.85 2.86 10.46
CA TYR A 131 -19.15 3.98 9.55
C TYR A 131 -18.17 4.08 8.40
N GLY A 132 -17.11 3.25 8.38
CA GLY A 132 -16.06 3.28 7.38
C GLY A 132 -14.99 4.34 7.65
N ASN A 133 -14.89 4.82 8.90
CA ASN A 133 -13.69 5.54 9.31
C ASN A 133 -12.55 4.54 9.52
N VAL A 134 -11.39 4.87 9.01
CA VAL A 134 -10.16 4.09 9.16
C VAL A 134 -9.25 4.76 10.19
N THR A 135 -8.74 3.96 11.11
CA THR A 135 -7.65 4.36 12.00
C THR A 135 -6.35 3.73 11.51
N TYR A 136 -5.42 4.56 11.10
CA TYR A 136 -4.04 4.23 10.81
C TYR A 136 -3.27 4.29 12.13
N GLN A 137 -2.84 3.13 12.64
CA GLN A 137 -2.25 3.04 13.98
C GLN A 137 -0.74 3.27 13.93
N SER A 138 -0.04 2.35 13.30
CA SER A 138 1.44 2.36 13.20
C SER A 138 1.90 1.77 11.88
N VAL A 139 3.10 2.15 11.49
CA VAL A 139 3.87 1.49 10.44
C VAL A 139 5.23 1.09 10.99
N TRP A 140 5.72 -0.07 10.58
CA TRP A 140 7.09 -0.53 10.89
C TRP A 140 7.87 -0.65 9.58
N LEU A 141 9.07 -0.11 9.60
CA LEU A 141 10.05 -0.31 8.54
C LEU A 141 11.31 -0.92 9.17
N ASP A 142 11.65 -2.13 8.76
CA ASP A 142 12.79 -2.89 9.27
C ASP A 142 12.80 -3.00 10.80
N GLY A 143 11.61 -3.22 11.38
CA GLY A 143 11.40 -3.36 12.82
C GLY A 143 11.33 -2.04 13.59
N ASN A 144 11.50 -0.89 12.94
CA ASN A 144 11.37 0.42 13.57
C ASN A 144 9.93 0.91 13.48
N GLU A 145 9.26 0.98 14.61
CA GLU A 145 7.87 1.46 14.70
C GLU A 145 7.79 2.97 14.60
N GLN A 146 6.84 3.45 13.83
CA GLN A 146 6.45 4.84 13.70
C GLN A 146 4.94 4.96 13.91
N GLN A 147 4.54 5.82 14.82
CA GLN A 147 3.12 6.06 15.15
C GLN A 147 2.49 6.99 14.11
N ILE A 148 1.34 6.60 13.59
CA ILE A 148 0.51 7.44 12.71
C ILE A 148 -0.63 8.06 13.53
N ASN A 149 -1.42 7.23 14.23
CA ASN A 149 -2.50 7.63 15.13
C ASN A 149 -3.54 8.57 14.47
N ALA A 150 -3.87 8.35 13.21
CA ALA A 150 -4.84 9.15 12.47
C ALA A 150 -6.13 8.36 12.28
N THR A 151 -7.28 9.02 12.45
CA THR A 151 -8.60 8.45 12.14
C THR A 151 -9.32 9.37 11.18
N VAL A 152 -9.70 8.84 10.00
CA VAL A 152 -10.31 9.60 8.92
C VAL A 152 -11.45 8.83 8.24
N PRO A 153 -12.43 9.48 7.62
CA PRO A 153 -13.37 8.82 6.71
C PRO A 153 -12.62 8.17 5.55
N SER A 154 -12.93 6.92 5.24
CA SER A 154 -12.32 6.20 4.11
C SER A 154 -13.28 5.22 3.45
N ALA A 155 -14.59 5.53 3.44
CA ALA A 155 -15.62 4.77 2.76
C ALA A 155 -15.95 5.39 1.41
N PHE A 156 -15.95 4.56 0.36
CA PHE A 156 -16.16 4.93 -1.04
C PHE A 156 -17.25 4.05 -1.65
N ALA A 157 -18.21 4.59 -2.37
CA ALA A 157 -19.22 3.81 -3.10
C ALA A 157 -18.73 3.48 -4.52
N LEU A 158 -17.75 2.60 -4.63
CA LEU A 158 -17.11 2.24 -5.90
C LEU A 158 -17.93 1.23 -6.74
N GLY A 159 -18.97 0.65 -6.16
CA GLY A 159 -19.81 -0.34 -6.86
C GLY A 159 -19.16 -1.71 -7.05
N TRP A 160 -18.12 -2.02 -6.29
CA TRP A 160 -17.45 -3.32 -6.33
C TRP A 160 -18.27 -4.39 -5.59
N THR A 161 -18.07 -5.64 -5.96
CA THR A 161 -18.66 -6.78 -5.24
C THR A 161 -17.89 -7.07 -3.95
N PRO A 162 -18.53 -7.62 -2.90
CA PRO A 162 -17.86 -7.97 -1.66
C PRO A 162 -16.57 -8.76 -1.88
N ALA A 163 -15.48 -8.24 -1.37
CA ALA A 163 -14.14 -8.80 -1.50
C ALA A 163 -13.20 -8.18 -0.44
N LEU A 164 -12.12 -8.89 -0.16
CA LEU A 164 -10.94 -8.33 0.49
C LEU A 164 -9.80 -8.35 -0.53
N ILE A 165 -9.22 -7.18 -0.78
CA ILE A 165 -8.21 -6.96 -1.82
C ILE A 165 -6.98 -6.36 -1.16
N THR A 166 -5.79 -6.79 -1.57
CA THR A 166 -4.57 -6.04 -1.29
C THR A 166 -4.01 -5.46 -2.58
N ASN A 167 -3.54 -4.23 -2.52
CA ASN A 167 -2.83 -3.56 -3.59
C ASN A 167 -1.37 -3.34 -3.20
N PHE A 168 -0.53 -3.35 -4.21
CA PHE A 168 0.83 -2.87 -4.16
C PHE A 168 1.06 -2.01 -5.40
N GLN A 169 1.37 -0.73 -5.21
CA GLN A 169 1.58 0.21 -6.30
C GLN A 169 2.97 0.80 -6.24
N VAL A 170 3.51 1.10 -7.41
CA VAL A 170 4.82 1.74 -7.57
C VAL A 170 4.66 2.89 -8.54
N ASP A 171 5.02 4.11 -8.11
CA ASP A 171 4.96 5.30 -8.95
C ASP A 171 6.36 5.88 -9.20
N SER A 172 6.54 6.49 -10.38
CA SER A 172 7.81 7.02 -10.83
C SER A 172 8.02 8.47 -10.41
N PHE A 173 9.29 8.80 -10.15
CA PHE A 173 9.75 10.18 -9.95
C PHE A 173 10.09 10.90 -11.27
N ASP A 174 10.24 10.15 -12.38
CA ASP A 174 10.73 10.68 -13.64
C ASP A 174 9.61 11.23 -14.53
N PRO A 175 9.80 12.41 -15.14
CA PRO A 175 8.87 12.96 -16.12
C PRO A 175 8.95 12.26 -17.48
N GLY A 176 9.99 11.46 -17.72
CA GLY A 176 10.23 10.73 -18.95
C GLY A 176 9.96 9.22 -18.81
N TRP A 177 10.42 8.47 -19.79
CA TRP A 177 10.34 7.02 -19.74
C TRP A 177 11.37 6.45 -18.76
N SER A 178 10.90 5.61 -17.86
CA SER A 178 11.75 4.85 -16.93
C SER A 178 11.15 3.48 -16.64
N SER A 179 11.90 2.65 -15.94
CA SER A 179 11.43 1.35 -15.49
C SER A 179 12.03 0.98 -14.14
N SER A 180 11.31 0.16 -13.38
CA SER A 180 11.82 -0.40 -12.14
C SER A 180 11.51 -1.89 -12.03
N THR A 181 12.27 -2.57 -11.19
CA THR A 181 11.99 -3.94 -10.78
C THR A 181 11.98 -4.01 -9.26
N VAL A 182 10.84 -4.42 -8.72
CA VAL A 182 10.62 -4.62 -7.30
C VAL A 182 10.26 -6.08 -7.07
N TYR A 183 10.68 -6.66 -5.95
CA TYR A 183 10.21 -7.98 -5.54
C TYR A 183 9.43 -7.87 -4.25
N LEU A 184 8.36 -8.67 -4.16
CA LEU A 184 7.51 -8.80 -2.99
C LEU A 184 7.54 -10.25 -2.54
N ASP A 185 7.81 -10.50 -1.25
CA ASP A 185 7.87 -11.84 -0.68
C ASP A 185 7.16 -11.87 0.68
N ASN A 186 6.72 -13.06 1.10
CA ASN A 186 6.07 -13.33 2.38
C ASN A 186 4.93 -12.37 2.72
N LEU A 187 4.17 -11.90 1.70
CA LEU A 187 3.03 -11.01 1.93
C LEU A 187 1.90 -11.76 2.65
N THR A 188 1.50 -11.24 3.78
CA THR A 188 0.34 -11.69 4.54
C THR A 188 -0.56 -10.53 4.93
N VAL A 189 -1.87 -10.79 4.97
CA VAL A 189 -2.86 -9.88 5.52
C VAL A 189 -3.57 -10.60 6.66
N SER A 190 -3.18 -10.29 7.89
CA SER A 190 -3.89 -10.76 9.09
C SER A 190 -5.10 -9.88 9.36
N ARG A 191 -6.19 -10.51 9.83
CA ARG A 191 -7.45 -9.80 10.09
C ARG A 191 -8.24 -10.44 11.22
N TRP A 192 -8.95 -9.64 12.01
CA TRP A 192 -9.78 -10.09 13.14
C TRP A 192 -10.87 -9.08 13.54
#